data_641fca5ac37312115e0a8260576679bb
#
_entry.id   641fca5ac37312115e0a8260576679bb
#
_cell.length_a   1.000
_cell.length_b   1.000
_cell.length_c   1.000
_cell.angle_alpha   90.00
_cell.angle_beta   90.00
_cell.angle_gamma   90.00
#
_symmetry.space_group_name_H-M   'P 1'
#
loop_
_entity.id
_entity.type
_entity.pdbx_description
1 polymer ?
#
loop_
_entity_poly.entity_id
_entity_poly.type
_entity_poly.pdbx_seq_one_letter_code
_entity_poly.pdbx_strand_id
1 'polypeptide(L)'
;QPGDQIYIKDGQYKDMQLKWTGKGTEKASIKIEALNPGKVKIEGGSTLRIAGEWMSVSGLHFTDGYAPKGSVVEFRNGQELANHCRLTNCVIDGFNPSRRDQAYSYILLYGRHNRVDHCSLTGKLNLGVTLIVILNDERCLENHHQIDHNYFGERPVYGSNGAETMRVGTSQQAYSSSNTVIENNLFERCSGEVEVISIKSSDNVIRNNILLECEGVVALRHGDRNTVNNNLFIGNGLRNTGGIRVVNAGHQIYDNTLVGLAGTRFFSALGVMDAVPNSLPNRYCQVVD
;
A
#
# COMPACT_ATOMS: atom_id res chain seq x y z
N GLN A 1 26.51 -6.83 9.54
CA GLN A 1 26.82 -5.93 10.67
C GLN A 1 26.30 -4.53 10.37
N PRO A 2 26.08 -3.67 11.35
CA PRO A 2 25.71 -2.28 11.07
C PRO A 2 26.67 -1.60 10.09
N GLY A 3 26.10 -0.96 9.05
CA GLY A 3 26.87 -0.29 7.99
C GLY A 3 27.30 -1.16 6.83
N ASP A 4 27.01 -2.47 6.84
CA ASP A 4 27.30 -3.35 5.73
C ASP A 4 26.59 -2.89 4.45
N GLN A 5 27.30 -2.98 3.31
CA GLN A 5 26.76 -2.72 1.98
C GLN A 5 26.94 -3.98 1.11
N ILE A 6 25.82 -4.52 0.65
CA ILE A 6 25.77 -5.74 -0.17
C ILE A 6 25.26 -5.35 -1.55
N TYR A 7 26.07 -5.58 -2.57
CA TYR A 7 25.69 -5.32 -3.96
C TYR A 7 25.31 -6.61 -4.67
N ILE A 8 24.11 -6.60 -5.29
CA ILE A 8 23.66 -7.70 -6.13
C ILE A 8 24.06 -7.37 -7.56
N LYS A 9 24.79 -8.28 -8.21
CA LYS A 9 25.22 -8.12 -9.60
C LYS A 9 24.04 -8.16 -10.55
N ASP A 10 24.19 -7.51 -11.69
CA ASP A 10 23.24 -7.57 -12.79
C ASP A 10 22.97 -9.01 -13.20
N GLY A 11 21.73 -9.33 -13.52
CA GLY A 11 21.37 -10.68 -13.94
C GLY A 11 19.90 -10.99 -13.77
N GLN A 12 19.52 -12.19 -14.18
CA GLN A 12 18.20 -12.78 -14.00
C GLN A 12 18.27 -13.82 -12.89
N TYR A 13 17.44 -13.66 -11.87
CA TYR A 13 17.38 -14.50 -10.69
C TYR A 13 16.01 -15.14 -10.60
N LYS A 14 15.91 -16.42 -10.89
CA LYS A 14 14.63 -17.12 -10.99
C LYS A 14 14.37 -18.03 -9.79
N ASP A 15 13.10 -18.08 -9.36
CA ASP A 15 12.61 -18.94 -8.28
C ASP A 15 13.33 -18.71 -6.93
N MET A 16 13.67 -17.45 -6.65
CA MET A 16 14.46 -17.08 -5.48
C MET A 16 13.58 -16.83 -4.26
N GLN A 17 13.91 -17.47 -3.15
CA GLN A 17 13.33 -17.21 -1.85
C GLN A 17 14.27 -16.33 -1.02
N LEU A 18 14.29 -15.03 -1.34
CA LEU A 18 15.19 -14.08 -0.70
C LEU A 18 14.74 -13.81 0.75
N LYS A 19 15.63 -14.00 1.70
CA LYS A 19 15.40 -13.74 3.13
C LYS A 19 16.56 -12.92 3.65
N TRP A 20 16.28 -11.65 3.90
CA TRP A 20 17.28 -10.72 4.39
C TRP A 20 16.91 -10.28 5.79
N THR A 21 17.72 -10.70 6.75
CA THR A 21 17.56 -10.38 8.16
C THR A 21 18.83 -9.76 8.69
N GLY A 22 18.69 -8.76 9.55
CA GLY A 22 19.85 -8.10 10.13
C GLY A 22 19.46 -6.96 11.09
N LYS A 23 20.46 -6.51 11.84
CA LYS A 23 20.30 -5.38 12.75
C LYS A 23 21.33 -4.31 12.42
N GLY A 24 20.90 -3.33 11.66
CA GLY A 24 21.61 -2.07 11.49
C GLY A 24 21.32 -1.11 12.65
N THR A 25 21.71 0.14 12.47
CA THR A 25 21.34 1.25 13.35
C THR A 25 20.94 2.45 12.51
N GLU A 26 20.32 3.45 13.10
CA GLU A 26 19.95 4.70 12.42
C GLU A 26 21.14 5.34 11.68
N LYS A 27 22.32 5.35 12.32
CA LYS A 27 23.55 5.93 11.76
C LYS A 27 24.32 4.98 10.84
N ALA A 28 24.04 3.68 10.89
CA ALA A 28 24.75 2.64 10.16
C ALA A 28 23.77 1.56 9.69
N SER A 29 22.87 1.91 8.76
CA SER A 29 21.91 0.97 8.19
C SER A 29 22.62 -0.08 7.33
N ILE A 30 22.07 -1.29 7.28
CA ILE A 30 22.52 -2.33 6.35
C ILE A 30 21.86 -2.08 5.01
N LYS A 31 22.63 -2.02 3.94
CA LYS A 31 22.14 -1.76 2.58
C LYS A 31 22.29 -2.98 1.71
N ILE A 32 21.25 -3.32 0.99
CA ILE A 32 21.23 -4.38 -0.01
C ILE A 32 20.72 -3.76 -1.30
N GLU A 33 21.61 -3.60 -2.27
CA GLU A 33 21.37 -2.77 -3.44
C GLU A 33 21.69 -3.51 -4.73
N ALA A 34 20.88 -3.30 -5.77
CA ALA A 34 21.31 -3.68 -7.11
C ALA A 34 22.54 -2.86 -7.51
N LEU A 35 23.57 -3.50 -8.06
CA LEU A 35 24.76 -2.81 -8.56
C LEU A 35 24.36 -1.74 -9.60
N ASN A 36 23.45 -2.10 -10.49
CA ASN A 36 22.82 -1.18 -11.44
C ASN A 36 21.28 -1.29 -11.28
N PRO A 37 20.59 -0.24 -10.83
CA PRO A 37 19.13 -0.27 -10.63
C PRO A 37 18.37 -0.74 -11.88
N GLY A 38 17.40 -1.67 -11.67
CA GLY A 38 16.60 -2.25 -12.74
C GLY A 38 17.28 -3.33 -13.57
N LYS A 39 18.58 -3.62 -13.35
CA LYS A 39 19.32 -4.70 -14.00
C LYS A 39 19.36 -6.01 -13.21
N VAL A 40 18.91 -5.98 -11.96
CA VAL A 40 18.69 -7.17 -11.14
C VAL A 40 17.24 -7.59 -11.29
N LYS A 41 16.97 -8.53 -12.19
CA LYS A 41 15.64 -9.05 -12.47
C LYS A 41 15.36 -10.26 -11.59
N ILE A 42 14.23 -10.22 -10.88
CA ILE A 42 13.75 -11.30 -10.02
C ILE A 42 12.52 -11.91 -10.68
N GLU A 43 12.62 -13.16 -11.10
CA GLU A 43 11.66 -13.83 -11.99
C GLU A 43 11.12 -15.13 -11.36
N GLY A 44 10.11 -15.70 -12.01
CA GLY A 44 9.54 -16.99 -11.59
C GLY A 44 8.83 -16.95 -10.25
N GLY A 45 8.91 -18.04 -9.50
CA GLY A 45 8.30 -18.21 -8.18
C GLY A 45 9.05 -17.51 -7.04
N SER A 46 9.40 -16.23 -7.21
CA SER A 46 10.30 -15.53 -6.30
C SER A 46 9.58 -14.71 -5.23
N THR A 47 10.21 -14.56 -4.07
CA THR A 47 9.73 -13.73 -2.96
C THR A 47 10.88 -13.05 -2.23
N LEU A 48 10.56 -11.94 -1.53
CA LEU A 48 11.49 -11.23 -0.65
C LEU A 48 10.92 -11.09 0.76
N ARG A 49 11.70 -11.45 1.75
CA ARG A 49 11.40 -11.27 3.17
C ARG A 49 12.46 -10.36 3.79
N ILE A 50 12.03 -9.27 4.39
CA ILE A 50 12.88 -8.30 5.09
C ILE A 50 12.50 -8.35 6.57
N ALA A 51 13.46 -8.55 7.47
CA ALA A 51 13.21 -8.57 8.90
C ALA A 51 14.40 -8.03 9.70
N GLY A 52 14.13 -7.59 10.94
CA GLY A 52 15.12 -6.95 11.78
C GLY A 52 15.02 -5.44 11.75
N GLU A 53 16.14 -4.74 11.84
CA GLU A 53 16.14 -3.30 12.07
C GLU A 53 17.11 -2.55 11.15
N TRP A 54 16.67 -1.36 10.69
CA TRP A 54 17.52 -0.43 9.92
C TRP A 54 18.17 -1.08 8.69
N MET A 55 17.35 -1.76 7.90
CA MET A 55 17.75 -2.34 6.62
C MET A 55 17.14 -1.58 5.46
N SER A 56 17.91 -1.39 4.40
CA SER A 56 17.42 -0.78 3.15
C SER A 56 17.66 -1.72 1.99
N VAL A 57 16.62 -1.92 1.18
CA VAL A 57 16.67 -2.73 -0.05
C VAL A 57 16.35 -1.83 -1.23
N SER A 58 17.18 -1.87 -2.28
CA SER A 58 16.97 -0.99 -3.43
C SER A 58 17.34 -1.60 -4.79
N GLY A 59 16.68 -1.09 -5.84
CA GLY A 59 17.03 -1.31 -7.23
C GLY A 59 16.61 -2.64 -7.85
N LEU A 60 15.78 -3.45 -7.18
CA LEU A 60 15.30 -4.74 -7.67
C LEU A 60 14.12 -4.59 -8.61
N HIS A 61 14.03 -5.45 -9.62
CA HIS A 61 12.93 -5.51 -10.57
C HIS A 61 12.30 -6.90 -10.59
N PHE A 62 11.13 -7.04 -9.96
CA PHE A 62 10.31 -8.25 -10.02
C PHE A 62 9.46 -8.23 -11.30
N THR A 63 9.69 -9.19 -12.18
CA THR A 63 9.00 -9.33 -13.47
C THR A 63 8.91 -10.81 -13.87
N ASP A 64 8.09 -11.13 -14.84
CA ASP A 64 7.98 -12.48 -15.42
C ASP A 64 7.83 -13.61 -14.38
N GLY A 65 6.95 -13.38 -13.39
CA GLY A 65 6.78 -14.33 -12.31
C GLY A 65 5.55 -14.07 -11.44
N TYR A 66 5.55 -14.71 -10.28
CA TYR A 66 4.50 -14.57 -9.26
C TYR A 66 4.99 -15.08 -7.90
N ALA A 67 4.42 -14.59 -6.82
CA ALA A 67 4.67 -15.13 -5.50
C ALA A 67 3.90 -16.46 -5.32
N PRO A 68 4.56 -17.58 -5.02
CA PRO A 68 3.88 -18.88 -4.86
C PRO A 68 2.90 -18.89 -3.69
N LYS A 69 3.14 -18.07 -2.68
CA LYS A 69 2.33 -17.93 -1.48
C LYS A 69 2.40 -16.51 -0.92
N GLY A 70 1.27 -15.99 -0.46
CA GLY A 70 1.17 -14.81 0.40
C GLY A 70 1.44 -13.49 -0.30
N SER A 71 2.69 -13.15 -0.54
CA SER A 71 3.08 -11.86 -1.11
C SER A 71 4.45 -11.92 -1.78
N VAL A 72 4.71 -10.94 -2.64
CA VAL A 72 6.03 -10.78 -3.27
C VAL A 72 7.04 -10.31 -2.23
N VAL A 73 6.74 -9.23 -1.52
CA VAL A 73 7.59 -8.67 -0.47
C VAL A 73 6.84 -8.66 0.86
N GLU A 74 7.47 -9.16 1.92
CA GLU A 74 6.98 -9.02 3.29
C GLU A 74 8.03 -8.37 4.19
N PHE A 75 7.60 -7.43 5.00
CA PHE A 75 8.42 -6.82 6.05
C PHE A 75 8.41 -7.67 7.31
N ARG A 76 8.60 -8.96 7.11
CA ARG A 76 8.84 -9.96 8.16
C ARG A 76 9.48 -11.23 7.58
N ASN A 77 10.13 -12.02 8.43
CA ASN A 77 10.57 -13.37 8.15
C ASN A 77 10.15 -14.29 9.30
N GLY A 78 9.12 -15.09 9.07
CA GLY A 78 8.49 -15.88 10.14
C GLY A 78 7.88 -14.97 11.22
N GLN A 79 8.38 -15.05 12.45
CA GLN A 79 7.96 -14.23 13.58
C GLN A 79 8.76 -12.94 13.78
N GLU A 80 9.87 -12.80 13.07
CA GLU A 80 10.72 -11.62 13.13
C GLU A 80 10.15 -10.54 12.20
N LEU A 81 9.83 -9.38 12.77
CA LEU A 81 9.28 -8.23 12.07
C LEU A 81 10.40 -7.29 11.60
N ALA A 82 10.10 -6.50 10.58
CA ALA A 82 10.96 -5.40 10.16
C ALA A 82 10.58 -4.12 10.90
N ASN A 83 11.58 -3.40 11.42
CA ASN A 83 11.39 -2.08 12.01
C ASN A 83 12.44 -1.12 11.45
N HIS A 84 12.04 0.12 11.15
CA HIS A 84 12.92 1.12 10.53
C HIS A 84 13.57 0.62 9.22
N CYS A 85 12.92 -0.31 8.53
CA CYS A 85 13.41 -0.85 7.26
C CYS A 85 12.80 -0.10 6.07
N ARG A 86 13.50 -0.14 4.94
CA ARG A 86 13.11 0.59 3.73
C ARG A 86 13.17 -0.29 2.48
N LEU A 87 12.15 -0.20 1.65
CA LEU A 87 12.16 -0.67 0.27
C LEU A 87 12.08 0.54 -0.65
N THR A 88 13.09 0.74 -1.49
CA THR A 88 13.16 1.95 -2.32
C THR A 88 13.68 1.63 -3.73
N ASN A 89 13.29 2.45 -4.71
CA ASN A 89 13.74 2.31 -6.10
C ASN A 89 13.53 0.89 -6.68
N CYS A 90 12.49 0.17 -6.24
CA CYS A 90 12.17 -1.17 -6.71
C CYS A 90 10.97 -1.16 -7.65
N VAL A 91 10.92 -2.14 -8.54
CA VAL A 91 9.84 -2.34 -9.48
C VAL A 91 9.19 -3.71 -9.24
N ILE A 92 7.85 -3.75 -9.18
CA ILE A 92 7.07 -4.98 -9.28
C ILE A 92 6.10 -4.78 -10.43
N ASP A 93 6.37 -5.44 -11.56
CA ASP A 93 5.65 -5.24 -12.80
C ASP A 93 5.05 -6.55 -13.30
N GLY A 94 3.72 -6.58 -13.40
CA GLY A 94 2.98 -7.72 -13.95
C GLY A 94 3.25 -9.04 -13.26
N PHE A 95 3.75 -9.02 -12.03
CA PHE A 95 4.15 -10.22 -11.27
C PHE A 95 2.91 -10.94 -10.77
N ASN A 96 2.23 -11.68 -11.65
CA ASN A 96 0.91 -12.26 -11.44
C ASN A 96 0.91 -13.78 -11.62
N PRO A 97 0.14 -14.53 -10.79
CA PRO A 97 -0.12 -15.95 -11.05
C PRO A 97 -0.96 -16.12 -12.32
N SER A 98 -0.93 -17.31 -12.90
CA SER A 98 -1.74 -17.64 -14.09
C SER A 98 -3.25 -17.55 -13.80
N ARG A 99 -3.68 -17.80 -12.57
CA ARG A 99 -5.09 -17.72 -12.14
C ARG A 99 -5.37 -16.36 -11.53
N ARG A 100 -6.36 -15.67 -12.10
CA ARG A 100 -6.80 -14.36 -11.63
C ARG A 100 -7.44 -14.38 -10.23
N ASP A 101 -8.04 -15.48 -9.83
CA ASP A 101 -8.70 -15.69 -8.53
C ASP A 101 -7.72 -16.10 -7.39
N GLN A 102 -6.46 -16.36 -7.71
CA GLN A 102 -5.45 -16.62 -6.71
C GLN A 102 -5.05 -15.33 -6.00
N ALA A 103 -5.41 -15.21 -4.72
CA ALA A 103 -5.15 -14.02 -3.93
C ALA A 103 -3.71 -13.94 -3.43
N TYR A 104 -3.04 -12.82 -3.69
CA TYR A 104 -1.80 -12.43 -3.01
C TYR A 104 -1.55 -10.93 -3.15
N SER A 105 -0.59 -10.41 -2.42
CA SER A 105 -0.22 -8.99 -2.43
C SER A 105 1.18 -8.77 -2.98
N TYR A 106 1.44 -7.58 -3.51
CA TYR A 106 2.81 -7.21 -3.86
C TYR A 106 3.61 -6.92 -2.60
N ILE A 107 3.08 -6.12 -1.66
CA ILE A 107 3.80 -5.75 -0.45
C ILE A 107 2.91 -5.92 0.78
N LEU A 108 3.44 -6.56 1.83
CA LEU A 108 2.87 -6.58 3.17
C LEU A 108 3.82 -5.87 4.14
N LEU A 109 3.35 -4.77 4.72
CA LEU A 109 4.08 -4.00 5.72
C LEU A 109 3.70 -4.47 7.11
N TYR A 110 4.62 -5.14 7.78
CA TYR A 110 4.57 -5.52 9.20
C TYR A 110 5.53 -4.66 10.01
N GLY A 111 5.42 -4.70 11.34
CA GLY A 111 6.30 -3.98 12.26
C GLY A 111 6.01 -2.49 12.33
N ARG A 112 7.05 -1.68 12.54
CA ARG A 112 6.93 -0.23 12.77
C ARG A 112 7.99 0.57 12.04
N HIS A 113 7.66 1.84 11.74
CA HIS A 113 8.59 2.83 11.15
C HIS A 113 9.24 2.39 9.83
N ASN A 114 8.57 1.52 9.07
CA ASN A 114 9.08 1.11 7.76
C ASN A 114 8.64 2.09 6.68
N ARG A 115 9.42 2.16 5.62
CA ARG A 115 9.16 3.03 4.47
C ARG A 115 9.17 2.26 3.16
N VAL A 116 8.21 2.57 2.30
CA VAL A 116 8.18 2.14 0.89
C VAL A 116 8.12 3.39 0.04
N ASP A 117 9.17 3.63 -0.73
CA ASP A 117 9.27 4.86 -1.51
C ASP A 117 9.98 4.67 -2.85
N HIS A 118 9.71 5.58 -3.79
CA HIS A 118 10.30 5.58 -5.14
C HIS A 118 10.16 4.23 -5.85
N CYS A 119 9.12 3.47 -5.51
CA CYS A 119 8.83 2.17 -6.12
C CYS A 119 7.77 2.32 -7.21
N SER A 120 7.83 1.42 -8.20
CA SER A 120 6.81 1.28 -9.24
C SER A 120 6.09 -0.06 -9.07
N LEU A 121 4.79 0.00 -8.79
CA LEU A 121 3.94 -1.18 -8.54
C LEU A 121 2.83 -1.21 -9.60
N THR A 122 3.02 -2.01 -10.64
CA THR A 122 2.18 -1.96 -11.85
C THR A 122 1.65 -3.33 -12.28
N GLY A 123 0.63 -3.32 -13.11
CA GLY A 123 0.18 -4.52 -13.83
C GLY A 123 -0.39 -5.63 -12.94
N LYS A 124 -0.92 -5.32 -11.76
CA LYS A 124 -1.54 -6.32 -10.89
C LYS A 124 -2.94 -6.70 -11.38
N LEU A 125 -3.12 -7.94 -11.81
CA LEU A 125 -4.37 -8.41 -12.43
C LEU A 125 -5.19 -9.36 -11.54
N ASN A 126 -4.57 -10.00 -10.56
CA ASN A 126 -5.20 -11.01 -9.71
C ASN A 126 -5.84 -10.43 -8.45
N LEU A 127 -6.62 -11.26 -7.77
CA LEU A 127 -7.21 -10.97 -6.46
C LEU A 127 -6.13 -10.64 -5.41
N GLY A 128 -6.51 -9.87 -4.42
CA GLY A 128 -5.65 -9.41 -3.32
C GLY A 128 -5.16 -7.98 -3.51
N VAL A 129 -4.97 -7.29 -2.43
CA VAL A 129 -4.55 -5.87 -2.37
C VAL A 129 -3.11 -5.72 -2.85
N THR A 130 -2.78 -4.63 -3.55
CA THR A 130 -1.41 -4.42 -4.02
C THR A 130 -0.45 -4.16 -2.84
N LEU A 131 -0.77 -3.23 -1.95
CA LEU A 131 0.00 -2.96 -0.74
C LEU A 131 -0.89 -2.97 0.50
N ILE A 132 -0.51 -3.70 1.52
CA ILE A 132 -1.25 -3.79 2.80
C ILE A 132 -0.35 -3.37 3.96
N VAL A 133 -0.86 -2.46 4.79
CA VAL A 133 -0.35 -2.21 6.13
C VAL A 133 -1.06 -3.14 7.11
N ILE A 134 -0.31 -3.98 7.79
CA ILE A 134 -0.82 -5.02 8.68
C ILE A 134 -0.90 -4.50 10.12
N LEU A 135 -2.06 -4.68 10.74
CA LEU A 135 -2.32 -4.29 12.14
C LEU A 135 -2.83 -5.44 13.01
N ASN A 136 -2.80 -6.67 12.53
CA ASN A 136 -3.33 -7.84 13.24
C ASN A 136 -2.41 -8.42 14.33
N ASP A 137 -1.31 -7.75 14.63
CA ASP A 137 -0.34 -8.05 15.67
C ASP A 137 -0.10 -6.76 16.47
N GLU A 138 -0.10 -6.83 17.80
CA GLU A 138 0.12 -5.65 18.65
C GLU A 138 1.44 -4.94 18.36
N ARG A 139 2.45 -5.68 17.91
CA ARG A 139 3.74 -5.15 17.47
C ARG A 139 3.65 -4.32 16.19
N CYS A 140 2.50 -4.35 15.50
CA CYS A 140 2.22 -3.62 14.26
C CYS A 140 1.24 -2.45 14.47
N LEU A 141 0.78 -2.21 15.70
CA LEU A 141 -0.04 -1.04 16.03
C LEU A 141 0.83 0.20 16.19
N GLU A 142 0.24 1.39 16.01
CA GLU A 142 0.98 2.67 16.05
C GLU A 142 2.28 2.58 15.25
N ASN A 143 2.15 2.09 14.02
CA ASN A 143 3.30 1.64 13.24
C ASN A 143 4.07 2.76 12.55
N HIS A 144 3.47 3.95 12.35
CA HIS A 144 4.14 5.11 11.76
C HIS A 144 4.85 4.81 10.43
N HIS A 145 4.26 3.97 9.59
CA HIS A 145 4.83 3.69 8.27
C HIS A 145 4.76 4.92 7.36
N GLN A 146 5.70 5.01 6.44
CA GLN A 146 5.72 5.99 5.36
C GLN A 146 5.61 5.28 4.00
N ILE A 147 4.64 5.70 3.18
CA ILE A 147 4.42 5.20 1.83
C ILE A 147 4.39 6.42 0.92
N ASP A 148 5.51 6.72 0.27
CA ASP A 148 5.68 8.01 -0.39
C ASP A 148 6.47 7.93 -1.70
N HIS A 149 6.20 8.88 -2.61
CA HIS A 149 6.88 8.98 -3.91
C HIS A 149 6.83 7.70 -4.75
N ASN A 150 5.77 6.90 -4.61
CA ASN A 150 5.59 5.69 -5.39
C ASN A 150 4.67 5.95 -6.60
N TYR A 151 4.85 5.13 -7.60
CA TYR A 151 3.93 5.00 -8.73
C TYR A 151 3.14 3.69 -8.59
N PHE A 152 1.84 3.82 -8.44
CA PHE A 152 0.88 2.72 -8.54
C PHE A 152 0.23 2.81 -9.92
N GLY A 153 0.64 1.92 -10.83
CA GLY A 153 0.17 1.91 -12.21
C GLY A 153 -1.10 1.10 -12.40
N GLU A 154 -1.48 0.96 -13.64
CA GLU A 154 -2.75 0.40 -14.05
C GLU A 154 -3.10 -0.91 -13.34
N ARG A 155 -4.29 -0.91 -12.78
CA ARG A 155 -4.97 -2.08 -12.23
C ARG A 155 -6.41 -2.10 -12.75
N PRO A 156 -6.73 -2.97 -13.70
CA PRO A 156 -8.07 -3.02 -14.29
C PRO A 156 -9.11 -3.49 -13.26
N VAL A 157 -10.37 -3.16 -13.51
CA VAL A 157 -11.51 -3.59 -12.70
C VAL A 157 -11.48 -5.11 -12.49
N TYR A 158 -11.44 -5.52 -11.23
CA TYR A 158 -11.46 -6.94 -10.88
C TYR A 158 -12.90 -7.50 -10.90
N GLY A 159 -13.85 -6.71 -10.43
CA GLY A 159 -15.28 -7.05 -10.44
C GLY A 159 -15.81 -7.66 -9.14
N SER A 160 -14.99 -7.74 -8.08
CA SER A 160 -15.41 -8.16 -6.74
C SER A 160 -14.56 -7.50 -5.67
N ASN A 161 -14.95 -7.65 -4.41
CA ASN A 161 -14.24 -7.15 -3.24
C ASN A 161 -12.84 -7.79 -3.07
N GLY A 162 -11.91 -7.09 -2.48
CA GLY A 162 -10.54 -7.56 -2.17
C GLY A 162 -9.53 -7.24 -3.28
N ALA A 163 -9.79 -6.23 -4.08
CA ALA A 163 -8.92 -5.77 -5.14
C ALA A 163 -8.51 -4.29 -4.97
N GLU A 164 -8.45 -3.81 -3.73
CA GLU A 164 -7.94 -2.48 -3.40
C GLU A 164 -6.49 -2.31 -3.87
N THR A 165 -6.10 -1.12 -4.27
CA THR A 165 -4.68 -0.84 -4.54
C THR A 165 -3.90 -0.72 -3.23
N MET A 166 -4.47 -0.06 -2.23
CA MET A 166 -3.85 0.03 -0.91
C MET A 166 -4.88 -0.17 0.20
N ARG A 167 -4.46 -0.86 1.27
CA ARG A 167 -5.28 -1.03 2.46
C ARG A 167 -4.47 -0.87 3.74
N VAL A 168 -5.02 -0.14 4.70
CA VAL A 168 -4.44 0.03 6.04
C VAL A 168 -5.37 -0.64 7.08
N GLY A 169 -4.92 -1.76 7.61
CA GLY A 169 -5.68 -2.57 8.58
C GLY A 169 -6.86 -3.34 7.99
N THR A 170 -7.73 -3.81 8.87
CA THR A 170 -9.02 -4.47 8.57
C THR A 170 -10.11 -3.95 9.51
N SER A 171 -11.36 -4.34 9.29
CA SER A 171 -12.47 -3.94 10.17
C SER A 171 -12.29 -4.33 11.65
N GLN A 172 -11.47 -5.34 11.93
CA GLN A 172 -11.18 -5.76 13.31
C GLN A 172 -10.28 -4.75 14.04
N GLN A 173 -9.44 -4.01 13.31
CA GLN A 173 -8.55 -2.99 13.86
C GLN A 173 -9.10 -1.55 13.72
N ALA A 174 -10.40 -1.40 13.51
CA ALA A 174 -11.02 -0.11 13.27
C ALA A 174 -10.70 0.96 14.36
N TYR A 175 -10.59 0.55 15.60
CA TYR A 175 -10.26 1.45 16.71
C TYR A 175 -8.76 1.54 17.04
N SER A 176 -7.94 0.77 16.35
CA SER A 176 -6.49 0.84 16.53
C SER A 176 -5.91 1.95 15.68
N SER A 177 -4.93 2.66 16.23
CA SER A 177 -4.18 3.67 15.50
C SER A 177 -3.06 3.02 14.68
N SER A 178 -2.88 3.47 13.46
CA SER A 178 -1.78 3.09 12.59
C SER A 178 -0.73 4.19 12.50
N ASN A 179 -1.17 5.45 12.42
CA ASN A 179 -0.30 6.62 12.18
C ASN A 179 0.49 6.50 10.85
N THR A 180 -0.02 5.73 9.89
CA THR A 180 0.61 5.60 8.57
C THR A 180 0.42 6.89 7.78
N VAL A 181 1.49 7.34 7.13
CA VAL A 181 1.48 8.48 6.21
C VAL A 181 1.58 7.97 4.78
N ILE A 182 0.60 8.34 3.93
CA ILE A 182 0.53 8.03 2.50
C ILE A 182 0.61 9.35 1.77
N GLU A 183 1.77 9.66 1.15
CA GLU A 183 1.97 10.98 0.58
C GLU A 183 2.81 10.99 -0.70
N ASN A 184 2.58 12.01 -1.53
CA ASN A 184 3.37 12.23 -2.75
C ASN A 184 3.39 11.02 -3.70
N ASN A 185 2.35 10.18 -3.71
CA ASN A 185 2.24 9.06 -4.63
C ASN A 185 1.39 9.43 -5.85
N LEU A 186 1.67 8.78 -6.97
CA LEU A 186 0.82 8.78 -8.14
C LEU A 186 0.08 7.43 -8.23
N PHE A 187 -1.25 7.50 -8.23
CA PHE A 187 -2.14 6.38 -8.54
C PHE A 187 -2.74 6.63 -9.92
N GLU A 188 -2.39 5.84 -10.90
CA GLU A 188 -2.89 5.98 -12.26
C GLU A 188 -3.69 4.74 -12.66
N ARG A 189 -4.97 4.94 -13.01
CA ARG A 189 -5.91 3.86 -13.42
C ARG A 189 -5.95 2.68 -12.46
N CYS A 190 -5.89 2.96 -11.18
CA CYS A 190 -6.01 1.97 -10.13
C CYS A 190 -7.49 1.67 -9.89
N SER A 191 -8.07 0.79 -10.70
CA SER A 191 -9.52 0.53 -10.82
C SER A 191 -9.95 -0.86 -10.32
N GLY A 192 -9.14 -1.52 -9.51
CA GLY A 192 -9.40 -2.91 -9.08
C GLY A 192 -10.76 -3.12 -8.44
N GLU A 193 -11.15 -2.24 -7.53
CA GLU A 193 -12.49 -2.15 -6.93
C GLU A 193 -12.83 -0.71 -6.51
N VAL A 194 -14.00 -0.53 -5.88
CA VAL A 194 -14.48 0.79 -5.45
C VAL A 194 -13.56 1.53 -4.48
N GLU A 195 -12.74 0.82 -3.70
CA GLU A 195 -11.79 1.41 -2.76
C GLU A 195 -10.36 1.35 -3.35
N VAL A 196 -9.91 2.43 -3.98
CA VAL A 196 -8.51 2.55 -4.44
C VAL A 196 -7.56 2.52 -3.24
N ILE A 197 -7.87 3.35 -2.23
CA ILE A 197 -7.21 3.37 -0.93
C ILE A 197 -8.27 3.11 0.13
N SER A 198 -8.13 2.02 0.87
CA SER A 198 -9.07 1.60 1.92
C SER A 198 -8.44 1.75 3.29
N ILE A 199 -8.87 2.76 4.05
CA ILE A 199 -8.43 3.00 5.42
C ILE A 199 -9.38 2.31 6.38
N LYS A 200 -8.86 1.36 7.15
CA LYS A 200 -9.63 0.56 8.13
C LYS A 200 -8.99 0.63 9.54
N SER A 201 -8.41 1.76 9.87
CA SER A 201 -7.80 2.07 11.17
C SER A 201 -7.79 3.58 11.42
N SER A 202 -7.37 4.00 12.59
CA SER A 202 -7.38 5.40 13.01
C SER A 202 -6.04 6.11 12.79
N ASP A 203 -6.09 7.45 12.83
CA ASP A 203 -4.93 8.36 12.92
C ASP A 203 -3.99 8.31 11.70
N ASN A 204 -4.49 8.00 10.50
CA ASN A 204 -3.69 8.00 9.28
C ASN A 204 -3.75 9.36 8.58
N VAL A 205 -2.73 9.64 7.78
CA VAL A 205 -2.62 10.86 6.96
C VAL A 205 -2.46 10.47 5.48
N ILE A 206 -3.37 10.96 4.63
CA ILE A 206 -3.35 10.78 3.18
C ILE A 206 -3.25 12.17 2.55
N ARG A 207 -2.07 12.53 2.01
CA ARG A 207 -1.84 13.88 1.52
C ARG A 207 -0.95 13.97 0.30
N ASN A 208 -1.11 15.04 -0.46
CA ASN A 208 -0.25 15.35 -1.60
C ASN A 208 -0.18 14.23 -2.66
N ASN A 209 -1.19 13.34 -2.72
CA ASN A 209 -1.24 12.29 -3.73
C ASN A 209 -2.00 12.76 -4.96
N ILE A 210 -1.67 12.16 -6.10
CA ILE A 210 -2.41 12.31 -7.34
C ILE A 210 -3.13 11.00 -7.64
N LEU A 211 -4.46 11.06 -7.82
CA LEU A 211 -5.27 9.95 -8.31
C LEU A 211 -5.77 10.30 -9.71
N LEU A 212 -5.15 9.71 -10.73
CA LEU A 212 -5.45 9.96 -12.13
C LEU A 212 -6.26 8.82 -12.73
N GLU A 213 -7.47 9.12 -13.18
CA GLU A 213 -8.36 8.18 -13.87
C GLU A 213 -8.62 6.87 -13.10
N CYS A 214 -8.66 6.95 -11.78
CA CYS A 214 -8.97 5.80 -10.92
C CYS A 214 -10.49 5.61 -10.79
N GLU A 215 -11.02 4.47 -11.22
CA GLU A 215 -12.41 4.09 -10.96
C GLU A 215 -12.55 3.61 -9.51
N GLY A 216 -12.74 4.53 -8.60
CA GLY A 216 -12.80 4.26 -7.17
C GLY A 216 -12.59 5.51 -6.34
N VAL A 217 -12.46 5.34 -5.05
CA VAL A 217 -12.36 6.41 -4.05
C VAL A 217 -11.24 6.16 -3.04
N VAL A 218 -10.82 7.21 -2.36
CA VAL A 218 -10.16 7.10 -1.05
C VAL A 218 -11.26 6.88 -0.02
N ALA A 219 -11.30 5.70 0.60
CA ALA A 219 -12.33 5.32 1.55
C ALA A 219 -11.80 5.35 2.99
N LEU A 220 -12.30 6.26 3.81
CA LEU A 220 -12.15 6.21 5.26
C LEU A 220 -13.21 5.22 5.78
N ARG A 221 -12.94 3.92 5.57
CA ARG A 221 -13.94 2.85 5.70
C ARG A 221 -14.22 2.47 7.15
N HIS A 222 -13.18 2.49 7.98
CA HIS A 222 -13.23 2.27 9.41
C HIS A 222 -12.16 3.10 10.10
N GLY A 223 -12.29 3.28 11.41
CA GLY A 223 -11.39 4.10 12.20
C GLY A 223 -11.82 5.56 12.23
N ASP A 224 -11.18 6.30 13.10
CA ASP A 224 -11.48 7.70 13.40
C ASP A 224 -10.24 8.57 13.14
N ARG A 225 -10.40 9.90 13.15
CA ARG A 225 -9.32 10.89 13.16
C ARG A 225 -8.30 10.75 12.03
N ASN A 226 -8.75 10.29 10.88
CA ASN A 226 -7.90 10.28 9.69
C ASN A 226 -7.91 11.65 9.00
N THR A 227 -6.79 12.02 8.40
CA THR A 227 -6.66 13.28 7.66
C THR A 227 -6.48 13.00 6.16
N VAL A 228 -7.27 13.69 5.32
CA VAL A 228 -7.14 13.64 3.86
C VAL A 228 -7.03 15.07 3.34
N ASN A 229 -5.83 15.46 2.90
CA ASN A 229 -5.62 16.86 2.49
C ASN A 229 -4.62 17.02 1.34
N ASN A 230 -4.77 18.10 0.58
CA ASN A 230 -3.88 18.46 -0.53
C ASN A 230 -3.77 17.36 -1.60
N ASN A 231 -4.74 16.48 -1.77
CA ASN A 231 -4.71 15.49 -2.83
C ASN A 231 -5.37 16.06 -4.10
N LEU A 232 -4.92 15.58 -5.25
CA LEU A 232 -5.46 15.92 -6.56
C LEU A 232 -6.12 14.69 -7.19
N PHE A 233 -7.42 14.77 -7.42
CA PHE A 233 -8.22 13.74 -8.08
C PHE A 233 -8.59 14.21 -9.48
N ILE A 234 -8.15 13.49 -10.52
CA ILE A 234 -8.40 13.82 -11.92
C ILE A 234 -9.17 12.66 -12.57
N GLY A 235 -10.42 12.88 -12.93
CA GLY A 235 -11.28 11.86 -13.50
C GLY A 235 -11.35 11.87 -15.03
N ASN A 236 -11.08 13.01 -15.67
CA ASN A 236 -11.18 13.21 -17.12
C ASN A 236 -12.55 12.76 -17.71
N GLY A 237 -13.62 12.79 -16.91
CA GLY A 237 -14.95 12.34 -17.32
C GLY A 237 -15.11 10.82 -17.39
N LEU A 238 -14.13 10.03 -16.96
CA LEU A 238 -14.25 8.58 -16.95
C LEU A 238 -15.26 8.12 -15.90
N ARG A 239 -16.07 7.14 -16.29
CA ARG A 239 -17.08 6.54 -15.43
C ARG A 239 -16.47 6.01 -14.13
N ASN A 240 -17.21 6.12 -13.03
CA ASN A 240 -16.84 5.64 -11.70
C ASN A 240 -15.57 6.29 -11.10
N THR A 241 -15.01 7.33 -11.71
CA THR A 241 -13.97 8.11 -11.06
C THR A 241 -14.56 8.88 -9.89
N GLY A 242 -14.05 8.62 -8.69
CA GLY A 242 -14.58 9.16 -7.45
C GLY A 242 -13.55 9.94 -6.64
N GLY A 243 -13.97 10.46 -5.53
CA GLY A 243 -13.13 11.25 -4.64
C GLY A 243 -12.95 10.58 -3.27
N ILE A 244 -13.65 11.10 -2.24
CA ILE A 244 -13.45 10.69 -0.87
C ILE A 244 -14.75 10.14 -0.28
N ARG A 245 -14.70 8.94 0.31
CA ARG A 245 -15.82 8.36 1.06
C ARG A 245 -15.51 8.36 2.54
N VAL A 246 -16.39 8.95 3.33
CA VAL A 246 -16.21 9.19 4.75
C VAL A 246 -17.21 8.36 5.54
N VAL A 247 -16.70 7.58 6.48
CA VAL A 247 -17.46 6.83 7.48
C VAL A 247 -16.77 7.00 8.83
N ASN A 248 -17.52 7.06 9.93
CA ASN A 248 -17.06 7.31 11.30
C ASN A 248 -16.74 8.80 11.57
N ALA A 249 -15.95 9.12 12.58
CA ALA A 249 -15.90 10.45 13.17
C ALA A 249 -14.47 11.03 13.26
N GLY A 250 -14.41 12.34 13.51
CA GLY A 250 -13.17 13.06 13.81
C GLY A 250 -12.20 13.20 12.63
N HIS A 251 -12.64 12.93 11.41
CA HIS A 251 -11.81 13.09 10.22
C HIS A 251 -11.60 14.56 9.86
N GLN A 252 -10.46 14.88 9.31
CA GLN A 252 -10.14 16.18 8.74
C GLN A 252 -9.94 16.05 7.23
N ILE A 253 -10.80 16.73 6.45
CA ILE A 253 -10.76 16.67 4.98
C ILE A 253 -10.76 18.10 4.46
N TYR A 254 -9.64 18.53 3.92
CA TYR A 254 -9.46 19.92 3.49
C TYR A 254 -8.43 20.05 2.36
N ASP A 255 -8.51 21.14 1.60
CA ASP A 255 -7.56 21.48 0.53
C ASP A 255 -7.37 20.39 -0.55
N ASN A 256 -8.36 19.52 -0.77
CA ASN A 256 -8.32 18.56 -1.86
C ASN A 256 -8.92 19.17 -3.13
N THR A 257 -8.32 18.87 -4.27
CA THR A 257 -8.79 19.30 -5.58
C THR A 257 -9.36 18.12 -6.34
N LEU A 258 -10.62 18.24 -6.80
CA LEU A 258 -11.34 17.19 -7.53
C LEU A 258 -11.79 17.74 -8.88
N VAL A 259 -11.28 17.15 -9.99
CA VAL A 259 -11.49 17.66 -11.35
C VAL A 259 -12.03 16.56 -12.27
N GLY A 260 -13.13 16.84 -12.95
CA GLY A 260 -13.66 15.97 -14.01
C GLY A 260 -14.07 14.58 -13.54
N LEU A 261 -14.47 14.43 -12.27
CA LEU A 261 -14.98 13.16 -11.72
C LEU A 261 -16.38 12.88 -12.29
N ALA A 262 -16.64 11.62 -12.65
CA ALA A 262 -17.94 11.19 -13.22
C ALA A 262 -18.61 10.06 -12.42
N GLY A 263 -18.09 9.75 -11.23
CA GLY A 263 -18.65 8.74 -10.36
C GLY A 263 -19.92 9.20 -9.63
N THR A 264 -20.76 8.24 -9.28
CA THR A 264 -22.02 8.46 -8.54
C THR A 264 -22.14 7.43 -7.41
N ARG A 265 -23.01 7.67 -6.44
CA ARG A 265 -23.25 6.78 -5.29
C ARG A 265 -21.95 6.52 -4.52
N PHE A 266 -21.47 5.28 -4.46
CA PHE A 266 -20.21 4.92 -3.79
C PHE A 266 -18.97 5.54 -4.43
N PHE A 267 -19.09 6.02 -5.66
CA PHE A 267 -18.03 6.70 -6.42
C PHE A 267 -18.20 8.23 -6.43
N SER A 268 -19.04 8.81 -5.57
CA SER A 268 -19.24 10.26 -5.53
C SER A 268 -17.94 11.01 -5.24
N ALA A 269 -17.86 12.25 -5.68
CA ALA A 269 -16.73 13.14 -5.41
C ALA A 269 -16.48 13.30 -3.90
N LEU A 270 -17.55 13.45 -3.12
CA LEU A 270 -17.53 13.37 -1.66
C LEU A 270 -18.79 12.60 -1.21
N GLY A 271 -18.59 11.50 -0.52
CA GLY A 271 -19.67 10.70 0.05
C GLY A 271 -19.54 10.61 1.57
N VAL A 272 -20.45 11.19 2.32
CA VAL A 272 -20.55 10.99 3.78
C VAL A 272 -21.61 9.95 4.04
N MET A 273 -21.24 8.90 4.76
CA MET A 273 -22.09 7.73 4.95
C MET A 273 -22.16 7.32 6.41
N ASP A 274 -23.36 6.99 6.83
CA ASP A 274 -23.59 6.30 8.09
C ASP A 274 -23.56 4.78 7.85
N ALA A 275 -22.36 4.22 7.81
CA ALA A 275 -22.13 2.80 7.50
C ALA A 275 -21.19 2.18 8.53
N VAL A 276 -21.77 1.80 9.65
CA VAL A 276 -21.03 1.13 10.73
C VAL A 276 -20.98 -0.36 10.45
N PRO A 277 -19.81 -1.03 10.57
CA PRO A 277 -19.72 -2.48 10.50
C PRO A 277 -20.56 -3.13 11.60
N ASN A 278 -21.17 -4.27 11.34
CA ASN A 278 -21.91 -5.04 12.36
C ASN A 278 -21.05 -5.37 13.58
N SER A 279 -19.73 -5.40 13.44
CA SER A 279 -18.75 -5.58 14.53
C SER A 279 -18.56 -4.34 15.42
N LEU A 280 -19.10 -3.18 15.04
CA LEU A 280 -18.92 -1.90 15.72
C LEU A 280 -20.26 -1.19 15.90
N PRO A 281 -21.21 -1.78 16.64
CA PRO A 281 -22.51 -1.18 16.86
C PRO A 281 -22.37 0.16 17.59
N ASN A 282 -23.26 1.10 17.30
CA ASN A 282 -23.41 2.41 17.96
C ASN A 282 -22.38 3.50 17.59
N ARG A 283 -21.76 3.45 16.44
CA ARG A 283 -21.00 4.58 15.91
C ARG A 283 -21.69 5.21 14.70
N TYR A 284 -21.84 6.50 14.75
CA TYR A 284 -22.48 7.29 13.70
C TYR A 284 -21.51 8.32 13.15
N CYS A 285 -21.57 8.55 11.86
CA CYS A 285 -20.87 9.64 11.23
C CYS A 285 -21.54 10.97 11.64
N GLN A 286 -20.80 11.86 12.27
CA GLN A 286 -21.25 13.21 12.57
C GLN A 286 -20.51 14.17 11.66
N VAL A 287 -21.26 14.96 10.90
CA VAL A 287 -20.71 16.10 10.15
C VAL A 287 -20.91 17.33 11.03
N VAL A 288 -19.81 18.00 11.34
CA VAL A 288 -19.79 19.29 12.02
C VAL A 288 -19.09 20.29 11.12
N ASP A 289 -19.65 21.51 11.04
CA ASP A 289 -19.10 22.62 10.26
C ASP A 289 -17.80 23.15 10.91
#